data_21f6e8583b1c0752129013aaecc245d0
#
_entry.id   21f6e8583b1c0752129013aaecc245d0
#
_cell.length_a   1.000
_cell.length_b   1.000
_cell.length_c   1.000
_cell.angle_alpha   90.00
_cell.angle_beta   90.00
_cell.angle_gamma   90.00
#
_symmetry.space_group_name_H-M   'P 1'
#
loop_
_entity.id
_entity.type
_entity.pdbx_description
1 polymer ?
#
loop_
_entity_poly.entity_id
_entity_poly.type
_entity_poly.pdbx_seq_one_letter_code
_entity_poly.pdbx_strand_id
1 'polypeptide(L)'
;YQFLETGDGDFWIGHNKGASLISRMNRLALRCEHFFDRPEDLEPTGECQVRSIFESKDGTVWFDDSRFNQGLFYYSPKERKMGQLRNVPEDAHSISSNQITCLFLDDSDHLWAGHSTYGVSHADLTPSLFRYTLGYTEKENLSSLHILAVYEDSDLNLWVATSRGLDRINHKTSRVDMRFTFSPRKSPSSLSGKIIGSIREDSERNLWISYQDATRD
;
A
#
# COMPACT_ATOMS: atom_id res chain seq x y z
N TYR A 1 -10.62 -7.50 -7.38
CA TYR A 1 -11.02 -8.09 -6.09
C TYR A 1 -9.76 -8.46 -5.33
N GLN A 2 -9.73 -8.15 -4.04
CA GLN A 2 -8.68 -8.57 -3.11
C GLN A 2 -9.28 -9.55 -2.11
N PHE A 3 -8.51 -10.57 -1.75
CA PHE A 3 -8.91 -11.58 -0.78
C PHE A 3 -7.80 -11.71 0.27
N LEU A 4 -8.23 -11.89 1.50
CA LEU A 4 -7.34 -12.20 2.62
C LEU A 4 -8.00 -13.31 3.45
N GLU A 5 -7.27 -14.39 3.74
CA GLU A 5 -7.60 -15.34 4.79
C GLU A 5 -6.82 -14.92 6.04
N THR A 6 -7.54 -14.64 7.12
CA THR A 6 -6.94 -14.21 8.39
C THR A 6 -6.53 -15.42 9.24
N GLY A 7 -5.68 -15.20 10.23
CA GLY A 7 -5.17 -16.26 11.11
C GLY A 7 -6.27 -17.01 11.89
N ASP A 8 -7.43 -16.41 12.10
CA ASP A 8 -8.63 -17.04 12.66
C ASP A 8 -9.46 -17.84 11.63
N GLY A 9 -9.04 -17.82 10.35
CA GLY A 9 -9.66 -18.55 9.25
C GLY A 9 -10.88 -17.86 8.62
N ASP A 10 -11.13 -16.60 8.93
CA ASP A 10 -12.14 -15.80 8.27
C ASP A 10 -11.62 -15.24 6.95
N PHE A 11 -12.52 -14.99 6.00
CA PHE A 11 -12.18 -14.42 4.71
C PHE A 11 -12.64 -12.98 4.63
N TRP A 12 -11.72 -12.11 4.20
CA TRP A 12 -12.00 -10.72 3.90
C TRP A 12 -11.97 -10.49 2.40
N ILE A 13 -12.95 -9.78 1.89
CA ILE A 13 -13.17 -9.57 0.46
C ILE A 13 -13.30 -8.08 0.21
N GLY A 14 -12.33 -7.51 -0.48
CA GLY A 14 -12.37 -6.13 -0.97
C GLY A 14 -13.23 -6.04 -2.25
N HIS A 15 -14.14 -5.10 -2.29
CA HIS A 15 -15.04 -4.90 -3.42
C HIS A 15 -14.55 -3.82 -4.36
N ASN A 16 -14.85 -4.00 -5.66
CA ASN A 16 -14.56 -2.98 -6.68
C ASN A 16 -15.80 -2.15 -7.03
N LYS A 17 -16.99 -2.70 -6.79
CA LYS A 17 -18.28 -2.06 -7.05
C LYS A 17 -19.30 -2.54 -6.04
N GLY A 18 -20.28 -1.70 -5.73
CA GLY A 18 -21.38 -2.06 -4.85
C GLY A 18 -21.57 -1.11 -3.68
N ALA A 19 -22.46 -1.45 -2.78
CA ALA A 19 -22.81 -0.64 -1.62
C ALA A 19 -21.73 -0.70 -0.53
N SER A 20 -21.06 -1.84 -0.39
CA SER A 20 -20.08 -2.08 0.68
C SER A 20 -18.64 -1.99 0.13
N LEU A 21 -17.72 -1.47 0.94
CA LEU A 21 -16.31 -1.40 0.59
C LEU A 21 -15.62 -2.75 0.80
N ILE A 22 -15.91 -3.43 1.90
CA ILE A 22 -15.30 -4.67 2.30
C ILE A 22 -16.31 -5.59 2.99
N SER A 23 -16.16 -6.90 2.82
CA SER A 23 -16.95 -7.91 3.51
C SER A 23 -16.06 -8.90 4.23
N ARG A 24 -16.52 -9.34 5.40
CA ARG A 24 -15.94 -10.43 6.18
C ARG A 24 -16.87 -11.62 6.12
N MET A 25 -16.38 -12.78 5.73
CA MET A 25 -17.09 -14.03 5.75
C MET A 25 -16.52 -14.91 6.86
N ASN A 26 -17.33 -15.18 7.88
CA ASN A 26 -16.96 -16.13 8.91
C ASN A 26 -17.05 -17.55 8.36
N ARG A 27 -15.92 -18.26 8.36
CA ARG A 27 -15.77 -19.59 7.78
C ARG A 27 -16.65 -20.65 8.46
N LEU A 28 -16.79 -20.56 9.78
CA LEU A 28 -17.54 -21.57 10.56
C LEU A 28 -19.04 -21.32 10.50
N ALA A 29 -19.45 -20.06 10.63
CA ALA A 29 -20.85 -19.67 10.63
C ALA A 29 -21.44 -19.48 9.23
N LEU A 30 -20.61 -19.44 8.18
CA LEU A 30 -20.95 -19.09 6.80
C LEU A 30 -21.79 -17.80 6.72
N ARG A 31 -21.51 -16.86 7.62
CA ARG A 31 -22.13 -15.53 7.68
C ARG A 31 -21.21 -14.50 7.03
N CYS A 32 -21.81 -13.63 6.23
CA CYS A 32 -21.13 -12.49 5.65
C CYS A 32 -21.57 -11.22 6.36
N GLU A 33 -20.60 -10.45 6.83
CA GLU A 33 -20.78 -9.11 7.38
C GLU A 33 -20.25 -8.11 6.36
N HIS A 34 -20.98 -7.02 6.16
CA HIS A 34 -20.60 -5.95 5.23
C HIS A 34 -20.24 -4.70 6.01
N PHE A 35 -19.18 -4.04 5.60
CA PHE A 35 -18.69 -2.84 6.27
C PHE A 35 -18.59 -1.69 5.28
N PHE A 36 -18.85 -0.48 5.80
CA PHE A 36 -18.88 0.76 5.02
C PHE A 36 -19.91 0.72 3.90
N ASP A 37 -21.14 0.36 4.28
CA ASP A 37 -22.28 0.56 3.41
C ASP A 37 -22.39 2.04 3.08
N ARG A 38 -22.63 2.35 1.82
CA ARG A 38 -22.84 3.71 1.39
C ARG A 38 -24.13 4.25 2.03
N PRO A 39 -24.13 5.50 2.49
CA PRO A 39 -25.39 6.21 2.69
C PRO A 39 -26.19 6.17 1.38
N GLU A 40 -27.48 5.90 1.48
CA GLU A 40 -28.41 5.77 0.33
C GLU A 40 -28.44 7.03 -0.57
N ASP A 41 -27.93 8.17 -0.06
CA ASP A 41 -27.93 9.47 -0.69
C ASP A 41 -26.72 9.76 -1.60
N LEU A 42 -25.72 8.86 -1.66
CA LEU A 42 -24.58 9.02 -2.54
C LEU A 42 -24.82 8.24 -3.84
N GLU A 43 -25.02 8.99 -4.94
CA GLU A 43 -25.07 8.48 -6.29
C GLU A 43 -23.97 7.44 -6.55
N PRO A 44 -24.26 6.31 -7.25
CA PRO A 44 -23.32 5.22 -7.48
C PRO A 44 -22.18 5.55 -8.46
N THR A 45 -21.76 6.81 -8.52
CA THR A 45 -20.83 7.35 -9.53
C THR A 45 -19.35 7.08 -9.27
N GLY A 46 -18.99 6.28 -8.28
CA GLY A 46 -17.59 5.97 -8.02
C GLY A 46 -17.32 4.48 -7.93
N GLU A 47 -16.32 4.00 -8.65
CA GLU A 47 -15.81 2.64 -8.52
C GLU A 47 -15.15 2.46 -7.14
N CYS A 48 -15.78 1.68 -6.26
CA CYS A 48 -15.18 1.21 -5.02
C CYS A 48 -14.00 0.31 -5.36
N GLN A 49 -12.83 0.58 -4.85
CA GLN A 49 -11.70 -0.30 -5.13
C GLN A 49 -10.79 -0.42 -3.91
N VAL A 50 -10.89 -1.55 -3.22
CA VAL A 50 -9.86 -2.00 -2.30
C VAL A 50 -8.73 -2.61 -3.15
N ARG A 51 -7.55 -2.02 -3.09
CA ARG A 51 -6.37 -2.48 -3.83
C ARG A 51 -5.45 -3.34 -2.98
N SER A 52 -5.46 -3.10 -1.69
CA SER A 52 -4.60 -3.79 -0.75
C SER A 52 -5.37 -4.15 0.52
N ILE A 53 -5.14 -5.34 1.04
CA ILE A 53 -5.70 -5.81 2.29
C ILE A 53 -4.68 -6.73 2.98
N PHE A 54 -4.41 -6.49 4.26
CA PHE A 54 -3.41 -7.21 5.04
C PHE A 54 -3.88 -7.43 6.47
N GLU A 55 -3.40 -8.48 7.10
CA GLU A 55 -3.56 -8.74 8.53
C GLU A 55 -2.23 -8.52 9.24
N SER A 56 -2.20 -7.69 10.27
CA SER A 56 -1.07 -7.53 11.18
C SER A 56 -1.03 -8.65 12.23
N LYS A 57 0.13 -8.83 12.88
CA LYS A 57 0.33 -9.91 13.88
C LYS A 57 -0.65 -9.88 15.06
N ASP A 58 -1.22 -8.72 15.34
CA ASP A 58 -2.24 -8.57 16.38
C ASP A 58 -3.67 -8.94 15.90
N GLY A 59 -3.81 -9.32 14.63
CA GLY A 59 -5.06 -9.68 13.97
C GLY A 59 -5.83 -8.49 13.39
N THR A 60 -5.28 -7.27 13.44
CA THR A 60 -5.91 -6.10 12.83
C THR A 60 -5.83 -6.20 11.31
N VAL A 61 -6.97 -6.03 10.63
CA VAL A 61 -7.05 -6.04 9.17
C VAL A 61 -6.97 -4.62 8.63
N TRP A 62 -5.99 -4.37 7.78
CA TRP A 62 -5.70 -3.07 7.17
C TRP A 62 -6.06 -3.08 5.69
N PHE A 63 -6.68 -2.01 5.21
CA PHE A 63 -7.05 -1.89 3.79
C PHE A 63 -7.17 -0.43 3.36
N ASP A 64 -7.01 -0.21 2.06
CA ASP A 64 -7.18 1.10 1.42
C ASP A 64 -8.53 1.23 0.72
N ASP A 65 -8.97 2.47 0.54
CA ASP A 65 -10.02 2.82 -0.43
C ASP A 65 -9.46 3.82 -1.44
N SER A 66 -9.28 3.36 -2.66
CA SER A 66 -8.68 4.19 -3.73
C SER A 66 -9.57 5.35 -4.20
N ARG A 67 -10.83 5.43 -3.73
CA ARG A 67 -11.84 6.35 -4.28
C ARG A 67 -11.72 7.72 -3.71
N PHE A 68 -11.49 8.29 -2.95
CA PHE A 68 -11.88 9.62 -2.45
C PHE A 68 -10.94 10.24 -1.42
N ASN A 69 -9.65 9.96 -1.53
CA ASN A 69 -8.77 10.62 -0.59
C ASN A 69 -9.23 10.38 0.87
N GLN A 70 -9.62 9.14 1.16
CA GLN A 70 -10.22 8.76 2.44
C GLN A 70 -9.18 8.35 3.48
N GLY A 71 -7.96 8.06 3.07
CA GLY A 71 -6.92 7.58 3.98
C GLY A 71 -6.93 6.06 4.14
N LEU A 72 -6.48 5.61 5.29
CA LEU A 72 -6.27 4.21 5.62
C LEU A 72 -7.36 3.71 6.56
N PHE A 73 -7.90 2.53 6.27
CA PHE A 73 -8.90 1.89 7.10
C PHE A 73 -8.32 0.68 7.83
N TYR A 74 -8.90 0.37 8.96
CA TYR A 74 -8.59 -0.84 9.70
C TYR A 74 -9.80 -1.42 10.43
N TYR A 75 -9.78 -2.73 10.66
CA TYR A 75 -10.70 -3.44 11.56
C TYR A 75 -9.91 -4.06 12.70
N SER A 76 -10.25 -3.68 13.92
CA SER A 76 -9.69 -4.31 15.13
C SER A 76 -10.62 -5.43 15.61
N PRO A 77 -10.19 -6.70 15.55
CA PRO A 77 -11.02 -7.81 16.05
C PRO A 77 -11.16 -7.78 17.57
N LYS A 78 -10.17 -7.24 18.29
CA LYS A 78 -10.21 -7.09 19.75
C LYS A 78 -11.31 -6.13 20.20
N GLU A 79 -11.44 -5.01 19.49
CA GLU A 79 -12.44 -3.99 19.79
C GLU A 79 -13.75 -4.22 19.04
N ARG A 80 -13.74 -5.13 18.05
CA ARG A 80 -14.82 -5.33 17.06
C ARG A 80 -15.25 -4.03 16.41
N LYS A 81 -14.26 -3.21 16.07
CA LYS A 81 -14.47 -1.84 15.59
C LYS A 81 -13.69 -1.56 14.33
N MET A 82 -14.34 -0.88 13.40
CA MET A 82 -13.70 -0.25 12.27
C MET A 82 -13.15 1.11 12.66
N GLY A 83 -11.99 1.42 12.11
CA GLY A 83 -11.38 2.73 12.27
C GLY A 83 -10.83 3.25 10.95
N GLN A 84 -10.48 4.52 10.95
CA GLN A 84 -9.94 5.24 9.82
C GLN A 84 -8.82 6.17 10.28
N LEU A 85 -7.70 6.13 9.58
CA LEU A 85 -6.59 7.06 9.77
C LEU A 85 -6.55 8.03 8.60
N ARG A 86 -6.45 9.30 8.92
CA ARG A 86 -6.43 10.38 7.94
C ARG A 86 -5.22 11.29 8.15
N ASN A 87 -4.84 11.96 7.09
CA ASN A 87 -3.87 13.04 7.18
C ASN A 87 -4.43 14.17 8.05
N VAL A 88 -3.66 14.60 9.02
CA VAL A 88 -3.88 15.77 9.86
C VAL A 88 -2.66 16.67 9.67
N PRO A 89 -2.76 17.78 8.91
CA PRO A 89 -1.60 18.58 8.50
C PRO A 89 -0.72 19.07 9.66
N GLU A 90 -1.31 19.30 10.82
CA GLU A 90 -0.62 19.78 12.04
C GLU A 90 -0.04 18.64 12.88
N ASP A 91 -0.36 17.37 12.55
CA ASP A 91 0.12 16.20 13.26
C ASP A 91 1.18 15.46 12.44
N ALA A 92 2.44 15.63 12.83
CA ALA A 92 3.58 14.95 12.22
C ALA A 92 3.53 13.41 12.33
N HIS A 93 2.63 12.87 13.14
CA HIS A 93 2.44 11.42 13.32
C HIS A 93 1.26 10.87 12.51
N SER A 94 0.54 11.70 11.78
CA SER A 94 -0.50 11.26 10.86
C SER A 94 0.09 10.77 9.53
N ILE A 95 -0.72 10.05 8.73
CA ILE A 95 -0.31 9.69 7.37
C ILE A 95 -0.10 10.96 6.54
N SER A 96 0.88 10.94 5.62
CA SER A 96 1.28 12.13 4.85
C SER A 96 0.23 12.58 3.82
N SER A 97 -0.69 11.70 3.42
CA SER A 97 -1.81 11.99 2.53
C SER A 97 -2.92 10.96 2.68
N ASN A 98 -4.15 11.39 2.47
CA ASN A 98 -5.31 10.49 2.40
C ASN A 98 -5.40 9.73 1.06
N GLN A 99 -4.61 10.11 0.05
CA GLN A 99 -4.61 9.47 -1.26
C GLN A 99 -3.58 8.34 -1.31
N ILE A 100 -4.00 7.16 -0.87
CA ILE A 100 -3.16 5.96 -0.84
C ILE A 100 -3.24 5.27 -2.20
N THR A 101 -2.10 4.88 -2.74
CA THR A 101 -1.97 4.17 -4.01
C THR A 101 -1.62 2.70 -3.85
N CYS A 102 -0.92 2.36 -2.78
CA CYS A 102 -0.58 0.99 -2.41
C CYS A 102 -0.31 0.88 -0.92
N LEU A 103 -0.52 -0.32 -0.38
CA LEU A 103 -0.13 -0.71 0.97
C LEU A 103 0.80 -1.92 0.90
N PHE A 104 1.68 -2.02 1.86
CA PHE A 104 2.52 -3.19 2.08
C PHE A 104 2.72 -3.39 3.58
N LEU A 105 2.61 -4.63 4.05
CA LEU A 105 2.92 -5.03 5.42
C LEU A 105 4.14 -5.93 5.38
N ASP A 106 5.22 -5.56 6.07
CA ASP A 106 6.45 -6.34 6.11
C ASP A 106 6.42 -7.40 7.21
N ASP A 107 7.40 -8.32 7.19
CA ASP A 107 7.50 -9.42 8.15
C ASP A 107 7.76 -8.94 9.60
N SER A 108 8.17 -7.69 9.77
CA SER A 108 8.38 -7.05 11.06
C SER A 108 7.14 -6.34 11.61
N ASP A 109 6.00 -6.44 10.88
CA ASP A 109 4.75 -5.78 11.20
C ASP A 109 4.79 -4.25 11.04
N HIS A 110 5.63 -3.78 10.11
CA HIS A 110 5.59 -2.38 9.69
C HIS A 110 4.65 -2.22 8.51
N LEU A 111 3.74 -1.28 8.63
CA LEU A 111 2.83 -0.91 7.56
C LEU A 111 3.40 0.25 6.75
N TRP A 112 3.50 0.05 5.45
CA TRP A 112 3.97 1.01 4.47
C TRP A 112 2.82 1.46 3.59
N ALA A 113 2.57 2.76 3.52
CA ALA A 113 1.53 3.34 2.68
C ALA A 113 2.15 4.27 1.64
N GLY A 114 2.09 3.88 0.37
CA GLY A 114 2.49 4.72 -0.76
C GLY A 114 1.38 5.72 -1.11
N HIS A 115 1.76 6.95 -1.40
CA HIS A 115 0.85 8.04 -1.73
C HIS A 115 1.06 8.55 -3.15
N SER A 116 0.03 9.14 -3.75
CA SER A 116 0.11 9.62 -5.14
C SER A 116 1.06 10.81 -5.32
N THR A 117 1.25 11.63 -4.28
CA THR A 117 2.05 12.88 -4.36
C THR A 117 2.95 13.15 -3.16
N TYR A 118 2.81 12.41 -2.07
CA TYR A 118 3.48 12.73 -0.79
C TYR A 118 4.45 11.64 -0.30
N GLY A 119 4.95 10.78 -1.21
CA GLY A 119 5.92 9.75 -0.88
C GLY A 119 5.33 8.56 -0.15
N VAL A 120 5.99 8.10 0.91
CA VAL A 120 5.62 6.91 1.68
C VAL A 120 5.45 7.26 3.15
N SER A 121 4.34 6.82 3.75
CA SER A 121 4.17 6.78 5.21
C SER A 121 4.52 5.39 5.72
N HIS A 122 5.13 5.34 6.88
CA HIS A 122 5.53 4.10 7.53
C HIS A 122 5.06 4.10 8.99
N ALA A 123 4.48 2.98 9.42
CA ALA A 123 4.07 2.76 10.81
C ALA A 123 4.63 1.45 11.33
N ASP A 124 5.19 1.50 12.53
CA ASP A 124 5.42 0.33 13.36
C ASP A 124 4.11 0.00 14.07
N LEU A 125 3.49 -1.13 13.76
CA LEU A 125 2.22 -1.55 14.35
C LEU A 125 2.38 -2.19 15.74
N THR A 126 3.61 -2.49 16.16
CA THR A 126 3.96 -2.84 17.54
C THR A 126 4.15 -1.58 18.37
N PRO A 127 3.31 -1.29 19.30
CA PRO A 127 2.48 -0.12 19.53
C PRO A 127 3.22 1.20 19.49
N SER A 128 3.25 1.91 18.41
CA SER A 128 3.13 3.38 18.30
C SER A 128 3.72 3.98 17.02
N LEU A 129 2.96 4.86 16.43
CA LEU A 129 3.37 6.03 15.65
C LEU A 129 3.86 5.78 14.21
N PHE A 130 3.02 6.18 13.26
CA PHE A 130 3.43 6.36 11.86
C PHE A 130 4.64 7.29 11.78
N ARG A 131 5.62 6.88 10.99
CA ARG A 131 6.74 7.73 10.58
C ARG A 131 6.67 7.88 9.07
N TYR A 132 6.86 9.08 8.55
CA TYR A 132 7.05 9.23 7.12
C TYR A 132 8.48 9.59 6.80
N THR A 133 8.98 8.96 5.75
CA THR A 133 10.29 9.26 5.21
C THR A 133 10.11 10.20 4.02
N LEU A 134 10.07 11.50 4.31
CA LEU A 134 10.23 12.55 3.32
C LEU A 134 11.64 13.10 3.51
N GLY A 135 12.58 12.67 2.66
CA GLY A 135 13.84 13.34 2.58
C GLY A 135 13.65 14.70 1.90
N TYR A 136 13.95 15.81 2.56
CA TYR A 136 13.99 17.14 1.95
C TYR A 136 15.33 17.44 1.28
N THR A 137 16.28 16.52 1.29
CA THR A 137 17.59 16.71 0.66
C THR A 137 17.69 15.86 -0.60
N GLU A 138 18.22 16.42 -1.70
CA GLU A 138 18.28 15.79 -3.03
C GLU A 138 18.95 14.40 -3.06
N LYS A 139 19.78 14.06 -2.07
CA LYS A 139 20.47 12.77 -2.00
C LYS A 139 19.73 11.66 -1.23
N GLU A 140 18.71 12.01 -0.47
CA GLU A 140 18.00 11.06 0.41
C GLU A 140 16.56 10.82 -0.04
N ASN A 141 16.10 11.52 -1.08
CA ASN A 141 14.73 11.49 -1.57
C ASN A 141 14.50 10.36 -2.55
N LEU A 142 13.28 9.87 -2.57
CA LEU A 142 12.76 9.05 -3.67
C LEU A 142 12.84 9.82 -4.99
N SER A 143 12.99 9.09 -6.10
CA SER A 143 13.02 9.66 -7.46
C SER A 143 11.75 10.43 -7.83
N SER A 144 10.62 10.10 -7.22
CA SER A 144 9.35 10.81 -7.31
C SER A 144 8.50 10.55 -6.07
N LEU A 145 7.63 11.49 -5.73
CA LEU A 145 6.64 11.34 -4.65
C LEU A 145 5.38 10.57 -5.10
N HIS A 146 5.27 10.27 -6.39
CA HIS A 146 4.19 9.44 -6.93
C HIS A 146 4.61 7.97 -6.88
N ILE A 147 4.12 7.24 -5.86
CA ILE A 147 4.45 5.85 -5.61
C ILE A 147 3.47 4.94 -6.35
N LEU A 148 4.01 3.91 -7.00
CA LEU A 148 3.27 2.96 -7.82
C LEU A 148 3.20 1.58 -7.17
N ALA A 149 4.31 1.13 -6.55
CA ALA A 149 4.39 -0.14 -5.85
C ALA A 149 5.50 -0.09 -4.79
N VAL A 150 5.35 -0.92 -3.77
CA VAL A 150 6.34 -1.12 -2.70
C VAL A 150 6.52 -2.62 -2.49
N TYR A 151 7.78 -3.05 -2.25
CA TYR A 151 8.13 -4.44 -2.02
C TYR A 151 9.36 -4.53 -1.11
N GLU A 152 9.35 -5.43 -0.14
CA GLU A 152 10.52 -5.75 0.69
C GLU A 152 11.20 -7.01 0.16
N ASP A 153 12.52 -6.93 -0.08
CA ASP A 153 13.32 -8.08 -0.51
C ASP A 153 13.76 -8.96 0.69
N SER A 154 14.30 -10.13 0.40
CA SER A 154 14.77 -11.08 1.41
C SER A 154 15.94 -10.57 2.26
N ASP A 155 16.59 -9.47 1.87
CA ASP A 155 17.60 -8.76 2.65
C ASP A 155 17.02 -7.59 3.46
N LEU A 156 15.67 -7.52 3.55
CA LEU A 156 14.90 -6.47 4.25
C LEU A 156 15.06 -5.06 3.65
N ASN A 157 15.54 -4.92 2.42
CA ASN A 157 15.54 -3.64 1.76
C ASN A 157 14.18 -3.36 1.11
N LEU A 158 13.73 -2.12 1.18
CA LEU A 158 12.47 -1.70 0.59
C LEU A 158 12.69 -1.18 -0.83
N TRP A 159 12.02 -1.78 -1.78
CA TRP A 159 11.98 -1.37 -3.18
C TRP A 159 10.74 -0.53 -3.44
N VAL A 160 10.93 0.70 -3.88
CA VAL A 160 9.88 1.68 -4.09
C VAL A 160 9.82 2.05 -5.57
N ALA A 161 8.78 1.58 -6.26
CA ALA A 161 8.49 1.99 -7.62
C ALA A 161 7.80 3.35 -7.61
N THR A 162 8.34 4.27 -8.38
CA THR A 162 7.82 5.62 -8.53
C THR A 162 7.50 5.93 -9.98
N SER A 163 6.82 7.04 -10.27
CA SER A 163 6.59 7.49 -11.65
C SER A 163 7.88 7.86 -12.41
N ARG A 164 9.03 7.94 -11.74
CA ARG A 164 10.33 8.28 -12.36
C ARG A 164 11.35 7.15 -12.33
N GLY A 165 11.07 6.05 -11.65
CA GLY A 165 11.99 4.93 -11.56
C GLY A 165 11.72 4.00 -10.39
N LEU A 166 12.73 3.20 -10.07
CA LEU A 166 12.74 2.27 -8.96
C LEU A 166 13.87 2.66 -8.01
N ASP A 167 13.52 2.97 -6.77
CA ASP A 167 14.46 3.30 -5.71
C ASP A 167 14.56 2.12 -4.73
N ARG A 168 15.74 1.85 -4.17
CA ARG A 168 15.92 0.95 -3.05
C ARG A 168 16.27 1.74 -1.80
N ILE A 169 15.49 1.53 -0.74
CA ILE A 169 15.78 2.05 0.61
C ILE A 169 16.50 0.93 1.36
N ASN A 170 17.71 1.21 1.80
CA ASN A 170 18.50 0.26 2.56
C ASN A 170 17.94 0.09 3.99
N HIS A 171 17.70 -1.14 4.39
CA HIS A 171 17.13 -1.48 5.70
C HIS A 171 17.92 -0.89 6.89
N LYS A 172 19.27 -0.94 6.84
CA LYS A 172 20.11 -0.53 7.98
C LYS A 172 20.25 0.98 8.10
N THR A 173 20.23 1.68 6.98
CA THR A 173 20.49 3.14 6.94
C THR A 173 19.23 3.96 6.78
N SER A 174 18.12 3.33 6.39
CA SER A 174 16.85 3.97 6.01
C SER A 174 17.02 5.04 4.93
N ARG A 175 18.01 4.88 4.05
CA ARG A 175 18.32 5.83 2.97
C ARG A 175 18.22 5.15 1.61
N VAL A 176 17.88 5.94 0.59
CA VAL A 176 17.95 5.49 -0.81
C VAL A 176 19.40 5.27 -1.18
N ASP A 177 19.79 4.03 -1.46
CA ASP A 177 21.15 3.64 -1.83
C ASP A 177 21.28 3.18 -3.29
N MET A 178 20.16 2.80 -3.93
CA MET A 178 20.12 2.44 -5.35
C MET A 178 18.95 3.11 -6.04
N ARG A 179 19.17 3.48 -7.30
CA ARG A 179 18.16 4.08 -8.17
C ARG A 179 18.28 3.59 -9.60
N PHE A 180 17.17 3.10 -10.14
CA PHE A 180 17.07 2.66 -11.52
C PHE A 180 16.04 3.53 -12.25
N THR A 181 16.42 4.04 -13.42
CA THR A 181 15.55 4.87 -14.22
C THR A 181 15.30 4.25 -15.59
N PHE A 182 14.19 4.59 -16.20
CA PHE A 182 13.91 4.21 -17.57
C PHE A 182 14.89 4.89 -18.52
N SER A 183 15.45 4.13 -19.45
CA SER A 183 16.24 4.69 -20.57
C SER A 183 15.77 4.09 -21.89
N PRO A 184 15.43 4.95 -22.89
CA PRO A 184 15.07 4.48 -24.23
C PRO A 184 16.25 3.77 -24.93
N ARG A 185 17.48 4.02 -24.52
CA ARG A 185 18.70 3.41 -25.05
C ARG A 185 19.09 2.17 -24.26
N LYS A 186 18.18 1.24 -24.00
CA LYS A 186 18.38 -0.04 -23.31
C LYS A 186 19.80 -0.27 -22.79
N SER A 187 20.09 0.26 -21.60
CA SER A 187 21.32 -0.06 -20.86
C SER A 187 21.05 -1.29 -19.99
N PRO A 188 22.02 -2.17 -19.72
CA PRO A 188 21.85 -3.29 -18.79
C PRO A 188 21.39 -2.89 -17.38
N SER A 189 21.64 -1.63 -16.99
CA SER A 189 21.24 -1.06 -15.69
C SER A 189 20.00 -0.16 -15.76
N SER A 190 19.26 -0.16 -16.87
CA SER A 190 18.06 0.66 -17.02
C SER A 190 16.78 -0.18 -16.98
N LEU A 191 15.69 0.43 -16.52
CA LEU A 191 14.36 -0.15 -16.57
C LEU A 191 13.86 -0.24 -18.01
N SER A 192 13.13 -1.31 -18.32
CA SER A 192 12.56 -1.55 -19.66
C SER A 192 11.30 -0.74 -19.94
N GLY A 193 10.58 -0.31 -18.91
CA GLY A 193 9.34 0.45 -18.99
C GLY A 193 9.28 1.60 -17.99
N LYS A 194 8.38 2.54 -18.21
CA LYS A 194 8.23 3.75 -17.40
C LYS A 194 7.34 3.54 -16.17
N ILE A 195 6.28 2.75 -16.32
CA ILE A 195 5.27 2.57 -15.28
C ILE A 195 5.41 1.15 -14.73
N ILE A 196 5.90 1.05 -13.51
CA ILE A 196 6.03 -0.23 -12.81
C ILE A 196 4.69 -0.59 -12.18
N GLY A 197 4.18 -1.77 -12.50
CA GLY A 197 2.92 -2.28 -11.96
C GLY A 197 3.08 -3.10 -10.70
N SER A 198 4.13 -3.93 -10.63
CA SER A 198 4.43 -4.73 -9.44
C SER A 198 5.90 -5.14 -9.38
N ILE A 199 6.34 -5.51 -8.18
CA ILE A 199 7.68 -6.01 -7.90
C ILE A 199 7.51 -7.32 -7.11
N ARG A 200 8.32 -8.34 -7.44
CA ARG A 200 8.38 -9.63 -6.70
C ARG A 200 9.81 -10.16 -6.74
N GLU A 201 10.19 -10.90 -5.72
CA GLU A 201 11.45 -11.63 -5.65
C GLU A 201 11.17 -13.12 -5.81
N ASP A 202 12.04 -13.83 -6.55
CA ASP A 202 12.00 -15.28 -6.68
C ASP A 202 12.91 -15.97 -5.64
N SER A 203 12.89 -17.29 -5.63
CA SER A 203 13.72 -18.12 -4.73
C SER A 203 15.23 -17.99 -4.97
N GLU A 204 15.64 -17.46 -6.14
CA GLU A 204 17.02 -17.20 -6.49
C GLU A 204 17.45 -15.75 -6.21
N ARG A 205 16.56 -14.97 -5.54
CA ARG A 205 16.73 -13.53 -5.21
C ARG A 205 16.76 -12.60 -6.41
N ASN A 206 16.15 -13.01 -7.53
CA ASN A 206 15.95 -12.12 -8.65
C ASN A 206 14.68 -11.29 -8.45
N LEU A 207 14.75 -9.99 -8.71
CA LEU A 207 13.60 -9.12 -8.70
C LEU A 207 12.90 -9.12 -10.06
N TRP A 208 11.67 -9.54 -10.06
CA TRP A 208 10.78 -9.50 -11.21
C TRP A 208 9.95 -8.23 -11.17
N ILE A 209 10.01 -7.45 -12.24
CA ILE A 209 9.33 -6.16 -12.35
C ILE A 209 8.36 -6.23 -13.51
N SER A 210 7.07 -6.06 -13.23
CA SER A 210 6.06 -5.91 -14.27
C SER A 210 5.87 -4.43 -14.62
N TYR A 211 5.52 -4.17 -15.87
CA TYR A 211 5.23 -2.83 -16.36
C TYR A 211 3.77 -2.75 -16.81
N GLN A 212 3.15 -1.62 -16.54
CA GLN A 212 1.87 -1.29 -17.16
C GLN A 212 2.13 -0.65 -18.51
N ASP A 213 1.51 -1.15 -19.56
CA ASP A 213 1.55 -0.50 -20.85
C ASP A 213 0.82 0.85 -20.77
N ALA A 214 1.55 1.91 -21.05
CA ALA A 214 1.00 3.26 -21.15
C ALA A 214 0.21 3.48 -22.45
N THR A 215 -0.36 2.41 -23.02
CA THR A 215 -1.09 2.50 -24.26
C THR A 215 -2.48 1.94 -24.11
N ARG A 216 -3.43 2.83 -23.95
CA ARG A 216 -4.63 2.90 -24.79
C ARG A 216 -5.38 4.17 -24.45
N ASP A 217 -4.99 5.24 -25.12
CA ASP A 217 -5.96 6.25 -25.55
C ASP A 217 -6.71 5.72 -26.77
#